data_a2c83e5052a8d43ddbe40f0a8115efd5
#
_entry.id   a2c83e5052a8d43ddbe40f0a8115efd5
#
_cell.length_a   1.000
_cell.length_b   1.000
_cell.length_c   1.000
_cell.angle_alpha   90.00
_cell.angle_beta   90.00
_cell.angle_gamma   90.00
#
_symmetry.space_group_name_H-M   'P 1'
#
loop_
_entity.id
_entity.type
_entity.pdbx_description
1 polymer ?
#
loop_
_entity_poly.entity_id
_entity_poly.type
_entity_poly.pdbx_seq_one_letter_code
_entity_poly.pdbx_strand_id
1 'polypeptide(L)'
;MLFRSEALAVELTLLGIPFARQVEFGLDYKGHLVGKGRLDFLVDGCLIVELKAVEELAPIHTAQCISYLKCNQRRLALLINFNVPVLKAGIKRIAL
;
A
#
# COMPACT_ATOMS: atom_id res chain seq x y z
N MET A 1 7.47 11.70 -3.79
CA MET A 1 6.46 10.63 -3.65
C MET A 1 5.18 10.94 -4.40
N LEU A 2 4.67 12.17 -4.30
CA LEU A 2 3.43 12.55 -4.99
C LEU A 2 3.50 12.32 -6.51
N PHE A 3 4.60 12.73 -7.14
CA PHE A 3 4.81 12.53 -8.57
C PHE A 3 4.71 11.05 -8.98
N ARG A 4 5.32 10.14 -8.19
CA ARG A 4 5.31 8.70 -8.50
C ARG A 4 3.96 8.07 -8.24
N SER A 5 3.26 8.55 -7.23
CA SER A 5 1.88 8.16 -6.95
C SER A 5 0.95 8.54 -8.12
N GLU A 6 1.13 9.74 -8.68
CA GLU A 6 0.37 10.18 -9.85
C GLU A 6 0.68 9.32 -11.07
N ALA A 7 1.96 9.00 -11.30
CA ALA A 7 2.36 8.16 -12.42
C ALA A 7 1.72 6.76 -12.34
N LEU A 8 1.69 6.16 -11.14
CA LEU A 8 1.04 4.87 -10.96
C LEU A 8 -0.46 4.96 -11.25
N ALA A 9 -1.12 6.03 -10.81
CA ALA A 9 -2.54 6.23 -11.09
C ALA A 9 -2.80 6.33 -12.60
N VAL A 10 -1.96 7.04 -13.33
CA VAL A 10 -2.06 7.15 -14.78
C VAL A 10 -1.90 5.78 -15.45
N GLU A 11 -0.89 5.00 -15.05
CA GLU A 11 -0.67 3.67 -15.60
C GLU A 11 -1.85 2.73 -15.36
N LEU A 12 -2.39 2.71 -14.15
CA LEU A 12 -3.55 1.88 -13.83
C LEU A 12 -4.76 2.30 -14.68
N THR A 13 -4.96 3.60 -14.87
CA THR A 13 -6.05 4.13 -15.71
C THR A 13 -5.88 3.70 -17.16
N LEU A 14 -4.67 3.82 -17.70
CA LEU A 14 -4.39 3.42 -19.10
C LEU A 14 -4.59 1.93 -19.32
N LEU A 15 -4.32 1.11 -18.30
CA LEU A 15 -4.51 -0.33 -18.35
C LEU A 15 -5.96 -0.76 -18.08
N GLY A 16 -6.83 0.18 -17.74
CA GLY A 16 -8.22 -0.13 -17.43
C GLY A 16 -8.40 -0.86 -16.10
N ILE A 17 -7.44 -0.74 -15.17
CA ILE A 17 -7.50 -1.40 -13.87
C ILE A 17 -8.15 -0.42 -12.87
N PRO A 18 -9.30 -0.77 -12.27
CA PRO A 18 -9.94 0.11 -11.30
C PRO A 18 -9.10 0.21 -10.01
N PHE A 19 -9.11 1.39 -9.41
CA PHE A 19 -8.39 1.62 -8.15
C PHE A 19 -9.03 2.77 -7.38
N ALA A 20 -8.77 2.79 -6.07
CA ALA A 20 -9.04 3.93 -5.20
C ALA A 20 -7.73 4.37 -4.56
N ARG A 21 -7.61 5.67 -4.28
CA ARG A 21 -6.41 6.25 -3.66
C ARG A 21 -6.77 6.86 -2.32
N GLN A 22 -5.79 6.87 -1.39
CA GLN A 22 -5.93 7.52 -0.09
C GLN A 22 -7.18 7.04 0.65
N VAL A 23 -7.34 5.72 0.70
CA VAL A 23 -8.51 5.07 1.30
C VAL A 23 -8.35 5.03 2.81
N GLU A 24 -9.17 5.79 3.54
CA GLU A 24 -9.13 5.81 5.00
C GLU A 24 -9.84 4.59 5.59
N PHE A 25 -9.34 4.12 6.73
CA PHE A 25 -9.95 3.05 7.49
C PHE A 25 -9.71 3.24 8.97
N GLY A 26 -10.57 2.64 9.81
CA GLY A 26 -10.44 2.70 11.25
C GLY A 26 -9.43 1.68 11.78
N LEU A 27 -8.65 2.09 12.77
CA LEU A 27 -7.77 1.20 13.52
C LEU A 27 -8.49 0.81 14.80
N ASP A 28 -8.80 -0.49 14.92
CA ASP A 28 -9.50 -1.03 16.09
C ASP A 28 -8.53 -1.65 17.06
N TYR A 29 -8.82 -1.45 18.36
CA TYR A 29 -8.18 -2.19 19.42
C TYR A 29 -9.27 -2.74 20.35
N LYS A 30 -9.42 -4.06 20.37
CA LYS A 30 -10.43 -4.75 21.19
C LYS A 30 -11.84 -4.18 21.00
N GLY A 31 -12.21 -3.90 19.73
CA GLY A 31 -13.51 -3.36 19.39
C GLY A 31 -13.66 -1.85 19.58
N HIS A 32 -12.59 -1.16 19.98
CA HIS A 32 -12.59 0.29 20.15
C HIS A 32 -11.79 0.96 19.03
N LEU A 33 -12.36 2.00 18.44
CA LEU A 33 -11.68 2.82 17.45
C LEU A 33 -10.61 3.66 18.16
N VAL A 34 -9.33 3.39 17.87
CA VAL A 34 -8.21 4.08 18.51
C VAL A 34 -7.43 4.98 17.55
N GLY A 35 -7.81 5.00 16.28
CA GLY A 35 -7.13 5.84 15.29
C GLY A 35 -7.63 5.55 13.90
N LYS A 36 -6.94 6.15 12.93
CA LYS A 36 -7.22 5.96 11.51
C LYS A 36 -5.95 5.63 10.75
N GLY A 37 -6.06 4.75 9.76
CA GLY A 37 -5.03 4.51 8.78
C GLY A 37 -5.50 4.97 7.40
N ARG A 38 -4.58 4.94 6.44
CA ARG A 38 -4.88 5.32 5.07
C ARG A 38 -4.03 4.48 4.12
N LEU A 39 -4.70 3.84 3.18
CA LEU A 39 -4.04 3.09 2.11
C LEU A 39 -3.66 4.07 1.00
N ASP A 40 -2.44 3.93 0.46
CA ASP A 40 -2.04 4.74 -0.69
C ASP A 40 -2.90 4.38 -1.90
N PHE A 41 -3.02 3.08 -2.19
CA PHE A 41 -3.88 2.55 -3.25
C PHE A 41 -4.58 1.28 -2.79
N LEU A 42 -5.81 1.13 -3.22
CA LEU A 42 -6.53 -0.15 -3.20
C LEU A 42 -6.89 -0.47 -4.65
N VAL A 43 -6.24 -1.48 -5.21
CA VAL A 43 -6.36 -1.83 -6.64
C VAL A 43 -7.36 -2.96 -6.80
N ASP A 44 -8.32 -2.74 -7.68
CA ASP A 44 -9.37 -3.70 -8.02
C ASP A 44 -10.11 -4.24 -6.77
N GLY A 45 -10.22 -3.42 -5.73
CA GLY A 45 -10.89 -3.79 -4.49
C GLY A 45 -10.19 -4.87 -3.68
N CYS A 46 -9.02 -5.35 -4.08
CA CYS A 46 -8.39 -6.50 -3.42
C CYS A 46 -6.90 -6.35 -3.12
N LEU A 47 -6.15 -5.56 -3.87
CA LEU A 47 -4.71 -5.41 -3.70
C LEU A 47 -4.39 -4.09 -3.02
N ILE A 48 -3.77 -4.15 -1.85
CA ILE A 48 -3.25 -2.96 -1.17
C ILE A 48 -1.87 -2.65 -1.76
N VAL A 49 -1.65 -1.40 -2.17
CA VAL A 49 -0.34 -0.94 -2.63
C VAL A 49 0.11 0.21 -1.75
N GLU A 50 1.25 0.04 -1.09
CA GLU A 50 1.88 1.04 -0.24
C GLU A 50 3.17 1.52 -0.87
N LEU A 51 3.34 2.84 -0.96
CA LEU A 51 4.47 3.47 -1.61
C LEU A 51 5.43 4.04 -0.56
N LYS A 52 6.72 3.79 -0.75
CA LYS A 52 7.78 4.30 0.12
C LYS A 52 8.90 4.89 -0.73
N ALA A 53 9.67 5.81 -0.14
CA ALA A 53 10.90 6.34 -0.71
C ALA A 53 11.96 6.40 0.40
N VAL A 54 12.46 5.24 0.79
CA VAL A 54 13.40 5.08 1.90
C VAL A 54 14.68 4.40 1.38
N GLU A 55 15.80 4.56 2.10
CA GLU A 55 17.06 3.94 1.69
C GLU A 55 16.93 2.43 1.64
N GLU A 56 16.22 1.84 2.59
CA GLU A 56 16.02 0.40 2.68
C GLU A 56 14.68 0.12 3.34
N LEU A 57 13.95 -0.85 2.81
CA LEU A 57 12.72 -1.33 3.44
C LEU A 57 13.07 -2.05 4.74
N ALA A 58 12.51 -1.57 5.85
CA ALA A 58 12.74 -2.12 7.18
C ALA A 58 11.61 -3.06 7.60
N PRO A 59 11.85 -3.93 8.60
CA PRO A 59 10.79 -4.81 9.11
C PRO A 59 9.52 -4.08 9.54
N ILE A 60 9.63 -2.85 10.02
CA ILE A 60 8.46 -2.05 10.42
C ILE A 60 7.55 -1.74 9.23
N HIS A 61 8.10 -1.57 8.03
CA HIS A 61 7.30 -1.34 6.83
C HIS A 61 6.46 -2.56 6.47
N THR A 62 7.06 -3.75 6.57
CA THR A 62 6.34 -5.01 6.37
C THR A 62 5.26 -5.20 7.44
N ALA A 63 5.58 -4.94 8.70
CA ALA A 63 4.63 -5.04 9.81
C ALA A 63 3.44 -4.10 9.62
N GLN A 64 3.67 -2.89 9.14
CA GLN A 64 2.61 -1.94 8.82
C GLN A 64 1.67 -2.50 7.75
N CYS A 65 2.23 -3.05 6.67
CA CYS A 65 1.41 -3.65 5.61
C CYS A 65 0.59 -4.82 6.12
N ILE A 66 1.17 -5.69 6.94
CA ILE A 66 0.44 -6.81 7.55
C ILE A 66 -0.71 -6.31 8.40
N SER A 67 -0.47 -5.29 9.22
CA SER A 67 -1.51 -4.66 10.03
C SER A 67 -2.64 -4.11 9.16
N TYR A 68 -2.30 -3.42 8.07
CA TYR A 68 -3.29 -2.86 7.15
C TYR A 68 -4.09 -3.94 6.44
N LEU A 69 -3.45 -5.05 6.04
CA LEU A 69 -4.14 -6.20 5.46
C LEU A 69 -5.18 -6.76 6.43
N LYS A 70 -4.81 -6.93 7.70
CA LYS A 70 -5.73 -7.45 8.72
C LYS A 70 -6.87 -6.48 8.99
N CYS A 71 -6.60 -5.18 9.12
CA CYS A 71 -7.62 -4.17 9.38
C CYS A 71 -8.64 -4.07 8.24
N ASN A 72 -8.21 -4.30 7.01
CA ASN A 72 -9.04 -4.16 5.82
C ASN A 72 -9.56 -5.49 5.30
N GLN A 73 -9.27 -6.59 5.98
CA GLN A 73 -9.69 -7.95 5.58
C GLN A 73 -9.24 -8.28 4.16
N ARG A 74 -8.00 -7.92 3.85
CA ARG A 74 -7.36 -8.21 2.57
C ARG A 74 -6.20 -9.18 2.77
N ARG A 75 -5.78 -9.85 1.70
CA ARG A 75 -4.78 -10.92 1.79
C ARG A 75 -3.46 -10.59 1.11
N LEU A 76 -3.45 -9.61 0.22
CA LEU A 76 -2.29 -9.33 -0.61
C LEU A 76 -1.98 -7.85 -0.64
N ALA A 77 -0.71 -7.52 -0.44
CA ALA A 77 -0.19 -6.16 -0.59
C ALA A 77 1.10 -6.17 -1.39
N LEU A 78 1.35 -5.06 -2.08
CA LEU A 78 2.65 -4.73 -2.64
C LEU A 78 3.19 -3.52 -1.89
N LEU A 79 4.40 -3.67 -1.38
CA LEU A 79 5.15 -2.59 -0.77
C LEU A 79 6.21 -2.17 -1.79
N ILE A 80 6.11 -0.94 -2.29
CA ILE A 80 6.97 -0.46 -3.37
C ILE A 80 7.85 0.66 -2.85
N ASN A 81 9.17 0.43 -2.89
CA ASN A 81 10.15 1.44 -2.58
C ASN A 81 10.69 2.04 -3.88
N PHE A 82 10.41 3.32 -4.10
CA PHE A 82 10.86 4.02 -5.30
C PHE A 82 12.29 4.54 -5.20
N ASN A 83 12.90 4.50 -4.03
CA ASN A 83 14.28 4.95 -3.84
C ASN A 83 15.28 3.83 -4.16
N VAL A 84 15.19 3.30 -5.39
CA VAL A 84 16.05 2.24 -5.89
C VAL A 84 16.40 2.54 -7.35
N PRO A 85 17.59 2.09 -7.84
CA PRO A 85 17.99 2.32 -9.23
C PRO A 85 17.07 1.64 -10.26
N VAL A 86 16.53 0.46 -9.89
CA VAL A 86 15.62 -0.32 -10.73
C VAL A 86 14.39 -0.63 -9.90
N LEU A 87 13.21 -0.22 -10.38
CA LEU A 87 11.96 -0.34 -9.62
C LEU A 87 11.68 -1.78 -9.15
N LYS A 88 11.96 -2.77 -9.99
CA LYS A 88 11.76 -4.18 -9.65
C LYS A 88 12.44 -4.57 -8.34
N ALA A 89 13.61 -4.00 -8.04
CA ALA A 89 14.33 -4.27 -6.81
C ALA A 89 13.65 -3.69 -5.56
N GLY A 90 12.73 -2.74 -5.75
CA GLY A 90 12.00 -2.10 -4.66
C GLY A 90 10.63 -2.68 -4.39
N ILE A 91 10.21 -3.72 -5.10
CA ILE A 91 8.87 -4.30 -4.95
C ILE A 91 8.94 -5.51 -4.03
N LYS A 92 8.13 -5.49 -2.98
CA LYS A 92 7.99 -6.61 -2.05
C LYS A 92 6.53 -7.04 -1.97
N ARG A 93 6.29 -8.32 -2.25
CA ARG A 93 4.97 -8.92 -2.12
C ARG A 93 4.77 -9.40 -0.69
N ILE A 94 3.64 -9.02 -0.09
CA ILE A 94 3.27 -9.40 1.27
C ILE A 94 1.91 -10.10 1.21
N ALA A 95 1.85 -11.32 1.69
CA ALA A 95 0.64 -12.11 1.72
C ALA A 95 0.35 -12.64 3.13
N LEU A 96 -0.90 -12.65 3.50
CA LEU A 96 -1.35 -13.31 4.72
C LEU A 96 -1.66 -14.78 4.47
#